data_3683993b30bc947681147a72c8c3b420
#
_entry.id   3683993b30bc947681147a72c8c3b420
#
_cell.length_a   1.000
_cell.length_b   1.000
_cell.length_c   1.000
_cell.angle_alpha   90.00
_cell.angle_beta   90.00
_cell.angle_gamma   90.00
#
_symmetry.space_group_name_H-M   'P 1'
#
loop_
_entity.id
_entity.type
_entity.pdbx_description
1 polymer ?
#
loop_
_entity_poly.entity_id
_entity_poly.type
_entity_poly.pdbx_seq_one_letter_code
_entity_poly.pdbx_strand_id
1 'polypeptide(L)'
;MKKILAVAAVSLTFTSCSLLNIGSEPEPTKVVELDTLHVEEPSPRQPYKAAETRVADLIHTKLDVKFDWEKQYLYGKAWLDFTPYFYDMESFKIDAKGFDVNEVSLVSGSDRNPIDYNYDGSQIEVYLDSAYTRNDTFKLFIEYTAKPNELELEGSSAISDAKGLYFINPLGEDPNKPKQIWTQGEPESSSCWFPTIDSPNEKTTQEISITVQEKYKTLSNGKLQFSTVNGDGTRTDV
;
A
#
# COMPACT_ATOMS: atom_id res chain seq x y z
N MET A 1 43.25 -16.83 14.13
CA MET A 1 43.95 -17.80 13.26
C MET A 1 43.30 -17.76 11.88
N LYS A 2 43.95 -17.08 10.95
CA LYS A 2 43.45 -16.92 9.56
C LYS A 2 43.82 -18.16 8.77
N LYS A 3 42.85 -18.90 8.24
CA LYS A 3 43.08 -19.95 7.28
C LYS A 3 43.09 -19.37 5.88
N ILE A 4 44.27 -19.42 5.25
CA ILE A 4 44.45 -19.05 3.85
C ILE A 4 44.16 -20.30 3.04
N LEU A 5 43.17 -20.28 2.15
CA LEU A 5 42.91 -21.32 1.17
C LEU A 5 43.61 -20.91 -0.14
N ALA A 6 44.60 -21.69 -0.53
CA ALA A 6 45.28 -21.52 -1.82
C ALA A 6 44.46 -22.21 -2.91
N VAL A 7 44.08 -21.45 -3.95
CA VAL A 7 43.46 -22.01 -5.17
C VAL A 7 44.56 -22.13 -6.20
N ALA A 8 44.81 -23.35 -6.66
CA ALA A 8 45.76 -23.67 -7.72
C ALA A 8 45.17 -23.28 -9.09
N ALA A 9 45.92 -22.48 -9.84
CA ALA A 9 45.59 -22.15 -11.23
C ALA A 9 46.09 -23.26 -12.15
N VAL A 10 45.22 -23.89 -12.91
CA VAL A 10 45.55 -24.80 -14.02
C VAL A 10 45.63 -23.98 -15.28
N SER A 11 46.86 -23.88 -15.84
CA SER A 11 47.10 -23.28 -17.17
C SER A 11 47.08 -24.38 -18.23
N LEU A 12 46.12 -24.34 -19.15
CA LEU A 12 46.14 -25.14 -20.37
C LEU A 12 46.89 -24.35 -21.46
N THR A 13 48.03 -24.91 -21.88
CA THR A 13 48.76 -24.43 -23.07
C THR A 13 48.30 -25.19 -24.30
N PHE A 14 47.68 -24.50 -25.27
CA PHE A 14 47.50 -25.05 -26.60
C PHE A 14 48.66 -24.62 -27.49
N THR A 15 49.45 -25.59 -27.94
CA THR A 15 50.46 -25.42 -28.97
C THR A 15 49.81 -25.63 -30.34
N SER A 16 49.70 -24.56 -31.10
CA SER A 16 49.41 -24.66 -32.54
C SER A 16 50.62 -24.24 -33.35
N CYS A 17 51.15 -25.15 -34.13
CA CYS A 17 52.18 -24.87 -35.13
C CYS A 17 51.54 -24.14 -36.33
N SER A 18 52.01 -22.95 -36.67
CA SER A 18 51.93 -22.42 -38.02
C SER A 18 53.23 -21.71 -38.36
N LEU A 19 53.76 -22.07 -39.52
CA LEU A 19 55.01 -21.62 -40.08
C LEU A 19 54.87 -20.19 -40.63
N LEU A 20 55.98 -19.43 -40.43
CA LEU A 20 56.47 -18.28 -41.18
C LEU A 20 55.55 -17.06 -41.37
N ASN A 21 55.79 -16.05 -40.55
CA ASN A 21 56.00 -14.70 -41.08
C ASN A 21 56.91 -13.88 -40.16
N ILE A 22 57.92 -13.25 -40.78
CA ILE A 22 59.00 -12.49 -40.13
C ILE A 22 58.48 -11.06 -39.93
N GLY A 23 58.54 -10.56 -38.69
CA GLY A 23 58.61 -9.13 -38.40
C GLY A 23 57.33 -8.44 -37.99
N SER A 24 56.97 -8.57 -36.72
CA SER A 24 56.35 -7.50 -35.92
C SER A 24 56.60 -7.84 -34.44
N GLU A 25 57.09 -6.86 -33.68
CA GLU A 25 57.21 -7.01 -32.24
C GLU A 25 55.86 -7.33 -31.58
N PRO A 26 55.81 -8.23 -30.57
CA PRO A 26 54.56 -8.54 -29.89
C PRO A 26 54.13 -7.29 -29.07
N GLU A 27 52.91 -6.82 -29.31
CA GLU A 27 52.30 -5.81 -28.46
C GLU A 27 52.23 -6.34 -27.00
N PRO A 28 52.44 -5.49 -26.01
CA PRO A 28 52.37 -5.91 -24.63
C PRO A 28 50.96 -6.39 -24.30
N THR A 29 50.87 -7.63 -23.84
CA THR A 29 49.61 -8.27 -23.39
C THR A 29 49.03 -7.40 -22.28
N LYS A 30 47.88 -6.78 -22.52
CA LYS A 30 47.12 -6.09 -21.50
C LYS A 30 46.77 -7.10 -20.40
N VAL A 31 47.39 -6.96 -19.26
CA VAL A 31 47.00 -7.67 -18.04
C VAL A 31 45.63 -7.13 -17.67
N VAL A 32 44.60 -7.94 -17.84
CA VAL A 32 43.26 -7.64 -17.28
C VAL A 32 43.40 -7.86 -15.78
N GLU A 33 43.49 -6.76 -15.04
CA GLU A 33 43.33 -6.79 -13.61
C GLU A 33 41.95 -7.41 -13.32
N LEU A 34 41.93 -8.60 -12.73
CA LEU A 34 40.67 -9.15 -12.19
C LEU A 34 40.27 -8.23 -11.06
N ASP A 35 39.22 -7.47 -11.31
CA ASP A 35 38.54 -6.69 -10.28
C ASP A 35 38.17 -7.64 -9.15
N THR A 36 38.74 -7.44 -7.99
CA THR A 36 38.44 -8.24 -6.82
C THR A 36 36.96 -8.07 -6.52
N LEU A 37 36.17 -9.10 -6.72
CA LEU A 37 34.78 -9.14 -6.30
C LEU A 37 34.72 -8.72 -4.82
N HIS A 38 34.30 -7.49 -4.59
CA HIS A 38 33.91 -7.06 -3.26
C HIS A 38 32.68 -7.89 -2.86
N VAL A 39 32.92 -8.97 -2.13
CA VAL A 39 31.85 -9.66 -1.43
C VAL A 39 31.42 -8.73 -0.31
N GLU A 40 30.31 -8.00 -0.54
CA GLU A 40 29.70 -7.24 0.54
C GLU A 40 29.36 -8.21 1.67
N GLU A 41 29.83 -7.90 2.88
CA GLU A 41 29.43 -8.68 4.05
C GLU A 41 27.91 -8.63 4.16
N PRO A 42 27.23 -9.79 4.35
CA PRO A 42 25.77 -9.79 4.44
C PRO A 42 25.35 -8.88 5.59
N SER A 43 24.48 -7.92 5.30
CA SER A 43 23.94 -7.04 6.31
C SER A 43 23.34 -7.86 7.46
N PRO A 44 23.48 -7.42 8.72
CA PRO A 44 22.94 -8.16 9.84
C PRO A 44 21.44 -8.43 9.61
N ARG A 45 21.05 -9.70 9.77
CA ARG A 45 19.65 -10.08 9.62
C ARG A 45 18.79 -9.28 10.59
N GLN A 46 17.78 -8.62 10.07
CA GLN A 46 16.79 -7.95 10.92
C GLN A 46 16.16 -8.96 11.87
N PRO A 47 15.90 -8.59 13.14
CA PRO A 47 15.21 -9.47 14.05
C PRO A 47 13.84 -9.85 13.48
N TYR A 48 13.46 -11.11 13.64
CA TYR A 48 12.16 -11.61 13.21
C TYR A 48 11.05 -10.85 13.97
N LYS A 49 10.13 -10.25 13.23
CA LYS A 49 8.88 -9.66 13.76
C LYS A 49 7.76 -10.65 13.47
N ALA A 50 7.13 -11.17 14.51
CA ALA A 50 5.92 -11.97 14.35
C ALA A 50 4.79 -11.07 13.78
N ALA A 51 3.90 -11.67 12.98
CA ALA A 51 2.67 -11.01 12.60
C ALA A 51 1.81 -10.75 13.83
N GLU A 52 1.08 -9.64 13.84
CA GLU A 52 0.12 -9.35 14.90
C GLU A 52 -1.01 -10.39 14.92
N THR A 53 -1.58 -10.60 16.11
CA THR A 53 -2.70 -11.53 16.26
C THR A 53 -3.94 -10.97 15.55
N ARG A 54 -4.52 -11.74 14.64
CA ARG A 54 -5.80 -11.38 14.01
C ARG A 54 -6.92 -11.51 15.01
N VAL A 55 -7.62 -10.43 15.26
CA VAL A 55 -8.78 -10.35 16.16
C VAL A 55 -10.06 -10.43 15.34
N ALA A 56 -10.13 -9.66 14.27
CA ALA A 56 -11.25 -9.62 13.33
C ALA A 56 -10.81 -10.02 11.92
N ASP A 57 -11.75 -10.51 11.13
CA ASP A 57 -11.61 -10.80 9.70
C ASP A 57 -12.47 -9.79 8.93
N LEU A 58 -11.85 -9.02 8.05
CA LEU A 58 -12.53 -8.03 7.20
C LEU A 58 -13.02 -8.72 5.93
N ILE A 59 -14.31 -9.06 5.89
CA ILE A 59 -14.93 -9.85 4.81
C ILE A 59 -15.14 -9.01 3.56
N HIS A 60 -15.66 -7.79 3.74
CA HIS A 60 -16.05 -6.91 2.62
C HIS A 60 -15.84 -5.45 2.97
N THR A 61 -15.35 -4.70 1.99
CA THR A 61 -15.18 -3.25 2.06
C THR A 61 -15.98 -2.60 0.94
N LYS A 62 -16.94 -1.74 1.31
CA LYS A 62 -17.63 -0.87 0.37
C LYS A 62 -17.28 0.58 0.66
N LEU A 63 -16.82 1.29 -0.37
CA LEU A 63 -16.40 2.69 -0.28
C LEU A 63 -17.25 3.58 -1.18
N ASP A 64 -17.58 4.77 -0.71
CA ASP A 64 -18.09 5.89 -1.50
C ASP A 64 -17.17 7.07 -1.26
N VAL A 65 -16.47 7.52 -2.31
CA VAL A 65 -15.42 8.52 -2.19
C VAL A 65 -15.56 9.65 -3.20
N LYS A 66 -15.20 10.84 -2.75
CA LYS A 66 -15.05 12.04 -3.57
C LYS A 66 -13.88 12.87 -3.10
N PHE A 67 -13.37 13.76 -3.97
CA PHE A 67 -12.11 14.44 -3.74
C PHE A 67 -12.26 15.95 -3.77
N ASP A 68 -11.55 16.60 -2.84
CA ASP A 68 -11.29 18.02 -2.85
C ASP A 68 -9.88 18.26 -3.41
N TRP A 69 -9.79 18.77 -4.63
CA TRP A 69 -8.52 18.99 -5.29
C TRP A 69 -7.71 20.14 -4.70
N GLU A 70 -8.38 21.15 -4.16
CA GLU A 70 -7.71 22.32 -3.58
C GLU A 70 -7.11 21.99 -2.23
N LYS A 71 -7.89 21.35 -1.35
CA LYS A 71 -7.44 20.90 -0.03
C LYS A 71 -6.60 19.63 -0.11
N GLN A 72 -6.69 18.89 -1.22
CA GLN A 72 -6.11 17.57 -1.39
C GLN A 72 -6.62 16.57 -0.35
N TYR A 73 -7.93 16.58 -0.13
CA TYR A 73 -8.64 15.71 0.80
C TYR A 73 -9.51 14.71 0.06
N LEU A 74 -9.75 13.59 0.73
CA LEU A 74 -10.78 12.62 0.34
C LEU A 74 -11.89 12.64 1.37
N TYR A 75 -13.14 12.83 0.91
CA TYR A 75 -14.34 12.61 1.71
C TYR A 75 -14.86 11.22 1.44
N GLY A 76 -14.89 10.38 2.48
CA GLY A 76 -15.17 8.96 2.36
C GLY A 76 -16.31 8.51 3.27
N LYS A 77 -17.06 7.52 2.76
CA LYS A 77 -17.96 6.68 3.52
C LYS A 77 -17.55 5.24 3.29
N ALA A 78 -17.36 4.50 4.37
CA ALA A 78 -16.98 3.11 4.35
C ALA A 78 -18.03 2.25 5.05
N TRP A 79 -18.41 1.15 4.42
CA TRP A 79 -19.16 0.07 5.03
C TRP A 79 -18.25 -1.15 5.05
N LEU A 80 -18.00 -1.65 6.25
CA LEU A 80 -17.02 -2.70 6.50
C LEU A 80 -17.72 -3.88 7.16
N ASP A 81 -17.72 -5.04 6.51
CA ASP A 81 -18.27 -6.26 7.06
C ASP A 81 -17.19 -7.05 7.78
N PHE A 82 -17.41 -7.37 9.04
CA PHE A 82 -16.48 -8.08 9.90
C PHE A 82 -17.10 -9.34 10.50
N THR A 83 -16.22 -10.30 10.82
CA THR A 83 -16.50 -11.42 11.73
C THR A 83 -15.33 -11.54 12.73
N PRO A 84 -15.58 -11.93 14.00
CA PRO A 84 -14.51 -12.30 14.91
C PRO A 84 -13.69 -13.48 14.40
N TYR A 85 -12.37 -13.43 14.52
CA TYR A 85 -11.50 -14.46 13.94
C TYR A 85 -11.54 -15.76 14.75
N PHE A 86 -11.31 -15.71 16.05
CA PHE A 86 -11.27 -16.89 16.91
C PHE A 86 -12.10 -16.77 18.20
N TYR A 87 -11.91 -15.66 18.92
CA TYR A 87 -12.49 -15.42 20.24
C TYR A 87 -13.67 -14.47 20.12
N ASP A 88 -14.57 -14.54 21.06
CA ASP A 88 -15.64 -13.56 21.20
C ASP A 88 -15.03 -12.16 21.32
N MET A 89 -15.64 -11.18 20.66
CA MET A 89 -15.09 -9.87 20.45
C MET A 89 -16.09 -8.80 20.90
N GLU A 90 -15.68 -7.96 21.82
CA GLU A 90 -16.42 -6.78 22.30
C GLU A 90 -15.79 -5.47 21.80
N SER A 91 -14.51 -5.51 21.40
CA SER A 91 -13.82 -4.37 20.82
C SER A 91 -12.71 -4.83 19.88
N PHE A 92 -12.34 -3.97 18.93
CA PHE A 92 -11.21 -4.20 18.03
C PHE A 92 -10.75 -2.89 17.39
N LYS A 93 -9.60 -2.94 16.72
CA LYS A 93 -8.98 -1.78 16.08
C LYS A 93 -9.05 -1.87 14.57
N ILE A 94 -9.25 -0.70 13.95
CA ILE A 94 -9.25 -0.48 12.50
C ILE A 94 -8.20 0.58 12.21
N ASP A 95 -7.32 0.33 11.24
CA ASP A 95 -6.30 1.29 10.83
C ASP A 95 -6.93 2.43 10.04
N ALA A 96 -6.62 3.68 10.45
CA ALA A 96 -7.16 4.91 9.89
C ALA A 96 -6.20 6.07 10.20
N LYS A 97 -5.22 6.32 9.35
CA LYS A 97 -4.14 7.26 9.64
C LYS A 97 -4.50 8.70 9.25
N GLY A 98 -4.53 9.60 10.23
CA GLY A 98 -4.72 11.04 10.04
C GLY A 98 -6.10 11.45 9.55
N PHE A 99 -7.16 10.75 9.95
CA PHE A 99 -8.53 11.08 9.56
C PHE A 99 -9.18 12.09 10.49
N ASP A 100 -10.11 12.90 9.95
CA ASP A 100 -11.22 13.40 10.75
C ASP A 100 -12.33 12.35 10.70
N VAL A 101 -12.61 11.70 11.81
CA VAL A 101 -13.68 10.70 11.94
C VAL A 101 -14.97 11.42 12.30
N ASN A 102 -15.97 11.36 11.41
CA ASN A 102 -17.23 12.08 11.57
C ASN A 102 -18.33 11.22 12.19
N GLU A 103 -18.37 9.93 11.85
CA GLU A 103 -19.35 8.98 12.36
C GLU A 103 -18.75 7.58 12.40
N VAL A 104 -19.04 6.82 13.48
CA VAL A 104 -18.84 5.38 13.56
C VAL A 104 -20.14 4.76 14.06
N SER A 105 -20.72 3.84 13.27
CA SER A 105 -22.03 3.27 13.58
C SER A 105 -22.09 1.78 13.22
N LEU A 106 -22.83 1.01 13.98
CA LEU A 106 -23.30 -0.33 13.57
C LEU A 106 -24.48 -0.20 12.61
N VAL A 107 -24.45 -0.96 11.52
CA VAL A 107 -25.52 -0.98 10.52
C VAL A 107 -26.46 -2.16 10.78
N SER A 108 -27.75 -1.87 10.95
CA SER A 108 -28.80 -2.87 11.09
C SER A 108 -29.90 -2.59 10.06
N GLY A 109 -29.93 -3.38 8.98
CA GLY A 109 -30.81 -3.10 7.85
C GLY A 109 -30.50 -1.76 7.18
N SER A 110 -31.44 -0.80 7.26
CA SER A 110 -31.26 0.57 6.79
C SER A 110 -30.75 1.53 7.86
N ASP A 111 -30.76 1.12 9.11
CA ASP A 111 -30.50 1.99 10.25
C ASP A 111 -29.01 2.00 10.61
N ARG A 112 -28.52 3.14 11.03
CA ARG A 112 -27.17 3.34 11.55
C ARG A 112 -27.29 3.70 13.03
N ASN A 113 -26.73 2.86 13.87
CA ASN A 113 -26.72 3.03 15.31
C ASN A 113 -25.32 3.48 15.73
N PRO A 114 -25.13 4.73 16.13
CA PRO A 114 -23.83 5.21 16.61
C PRO A 114 -23.32 4.36 17.76
N ILE A 115 -22.03 4.06 17.76
CA ILE A 115 -21.36 3.29 18.81
C ILE A 115 -20.16 4.05 19.36
N ASP A 116 -19.75 3.69 20.56
CA ASP A 116 -18.58 4.28 21.19
C ASP A 116 -17.30 3.85 20.47
N TYR A 117 -16.37 4.78 20.32
CA TYR A 117 -15.05 4.53 19.78
C TYR A 117 -14.01 5.47 20.39
N ASN A 118 -12.76 5.05 20.33
CA ASN A 118 -11.61 5.89 20.60
C ASN A 118 -10.75 6.02 19.33
N TYR A 119 -10.21 7.19 19.06
CA TYR A 119 -9.34 7.43 17.90
C TYR A 119 -8.06 8.12 18.35
N ASP A 120 -6.91 7.51 18.07
CA ASP A 120 -5.59 8.00 18.46
C ASP A 120 -4.83 8.75 17.35
N GLY A 121 -5.48 8.97 16.20
CA GLY A 121 -4.87 9.57 15.01
C GLY A 121 -4.30 8.54 14.03
N SER A 122 -4.23 7.28 14.41
CA SER A 122 -3.75 6.18 13.57
C SER A 122 -4.69 4.99 13.52
N GLN A 123 -5.41 4.71 14.62
CA GLN A 123 -6.34 3.60 14.75
C GLN A 123 -7.66 4.04 15.39
N ILE A 124 -8.76 3.50 14.90
CA ILE A 124 -10.09 3.61 15.51
C ILE A 124 -10.32 2.34 16.32
N GLU A 125 -10.34 2.43 17.63
CA GLU A 125 -10.76 1.35 18.51
C GLU A 125 -12.27 1.45 18.71
N VAL A 126 -12.99 0.44 18.24
CA VAL A 126 -14.45 0.37 18.24
C VAL A 126 -14.91 -0.49 19.40
N TYR A 127 -15.92 -0.02 20.15
CA TYR A 127 -16.57 -0.77 21.23
C TYR A 127 -17.95 -1.22 20.78
N LEU A 128 -18.12 -2.53 20.64
CA LEU A 128 -19.35 -3.14 20.12
C LEU A 128 -20.46 -3.11 21.19
N ASP A 129 -21.70 -3.16 20.75
CA ASP A 129 -22.88 -3.15 21.62
C ASP A 129 -23.09 -4.45 22.41
N SER A 130 -22.45 -5.52 21.99
CA SER A 130 -22.44 -6.84 22.61
C SER A 130 -21.23 -7.64 22.18
N ALA A 131 -21.00 -8.80 22.84
CA ALA A 131 -19.99 -9.74 22.38
C ALA A 131 -20.44 -10.46 21.10
N TYR A 132 -19.67 -10.36 20.04
CA TYR A 132 -19.88 -11.09 18.79
C TYR A 132 -18.98 -12.33 18.76
N THR A 133 -19.49 -13.41 18.23
CA THR A 133 -18.78 -14.68 18.11
C THR A 133 -18.30 -14.89 16.67
N ARG A 134 -17.42 -15.85 16.46
CA ARG A 134 -16.94 -16.22 15.10
C ARG A 134 -18.04 -16.68 14.11
N ASN A 135 -19.26 -16.87 14.58
CA ASN A 135 -20.39 -17.23 13.73
C ASN A 135 -21.28 -16.02 13.38
N ASP A 136 -20.95 -14.87 13.94
CA ASP A 136 -21.67 -13.63 13.72
C ASP A 136 -20.93 -12.78 12.69
N THR A 137 -21.69 -12.04 11.89
CA THR A 137 -21.19 -11.02 10.98
C THR A 137 -21.89 -9.71 11.31
N PHE A 138 -21.13 -8.64 11.40
CA PHE A 138 -21.66 -7.30 11.63
C PHE A 138 -21.07 -6.32 10.64
N LYS A 139 -21.77 -5.22 10.43
CA LYS A 139 -21.35 -4.16 9.49
C LYS A 139 -21.15 -2.86 10.24
N LEU A 140 -19.98 -2.27 10.06
CA LEU A 140 -19.69 -0.91 10.48
C LEU A 140 -19.88 0.06 9.33
N PHE A 141 -20.37 1.25 9.67
CA PHE A 141 -20.33 2.43 8.84
C PHE A 141 -19.38 3.44 9.45
N ILE A 142 -18.48 4.00 8.64
CA ILE A 142 -17.55 5.06 9.05
C ILE A 142 -17.63 6.17 8.02
N GLU A 143 -17.97 7.40 8.47
CA GLU A 143 -17.87 8.61 7.65
C GLU A 143 -16.62 9.39 8.09
N TYR A 144 -15.77 9.76 7.13
CA TYR A 144 -14.46 10.30 7.44
C TYR A 144 -13.98 11.29 6.38
N THR A 145 -12.97 12.09 6.76
CA THR A 145 -12.16 12.87 5.84
C THR A 145 -10.71 12.41 5.97
N ALA A 146 -10.13 11.90 4.89
CA ALA A 146 -8.71 11.58 4.84
C ALA A 146 -7.91 12.76 4.31
N LYS A 147 -6.75 13.02 4.93
CA LYS A 147 -5.86 14.16 4.65
C LYS A 147 -4.44 13.69 4.35
N PRO A 148 -4.24 12.96 3.24
CA PRO A 148 -2.98 12.25 2.99
C PRO A 148 -1.75 13.17 2.94
N ASN A 149 -1.91 14.43 2.52
CA ASN A 149 -0.81 15.37 2.45
C ASN A 149 -0.45 16.03 3.80
N GLU A 150 -1.26 15.85 4.83
CA GLU A 150 -0.96 16.31 6.18
C GLU A 150 -0.25 15.21 7.01
N LEU A 151 -0.08 14.01 6.46
CA LEU A 151 0.60 12.91 7.14
C LEU A 151 2.12 13.06 7.06
N GLU A 152 2.76 12.99 8.22
CA GLU A 152 4.21 12.90 8.35
C GLU A 152 4.59 11.43 8.62
N LEU A 153 4.64 10.62 7.55
CA LEU A 153 4.98 9.20 7.64
C LEU A 153 6.32 8.94 6.96
N GLU A 154 7.19 8.24 7.67
CA GLU A 154 8.42 7.73 7.07
C GLU A 154 8.08 6.63 6.07
N GLY A 155 8.55 6.80 4.85
CA GLY A 155 8.45 5.80 3.81
C GLY A 155 9.51 4.70 3.94
N SER A 156 9.52 3.80 2.98
CA SER A 156 10.60 2.81 2.81
C SER A 156 11.72 3.39 1.93
N SER A 157 12.81 2.65 1.77
CA SER A 157 13.89 3.01 0.83
C SER A 157 13.42 3.12 -0.63
N ALA A 158 12.30 2.47 -0.98
CA ALA A 158 11.72 2.49 -2.31
C ALA A 158 10.61 3.56 -2.47
N ILE A 159 9.90 3.87 -1.38
CA ILE A 159 8.78 4.83 -1.36
C ILE A 159 9.04 5.79 -0.21
N SER A 160 9.63 6.94 -0.52
CA SER A 160 10.04 7.92 0.49
C SER A 160 8.87 8.64 1.18
N ASP A 161 7.65 8.51 0.64
CA ASP A 161 6.46 9.22 1.08
C ASP A 161 5.27 8.25 1.10
N ALA A 162 4.92 7.72 2.27
CA ALA A 162 3.94 6.65 2.45
C ALA A 162 2.51 7.16 2.67
N LYS A 163 2.04 8.12 1.86
CA LYS A 163 0.72 8.77 2.00
C LYS A 163 -0.47 7.94 1.52
N GLY A 164 -0.24 6.85 0.81
CA GLY A 164 -1.29 5.98 0.29
C GLY A 164 -2.14 6.55 -0.85
N LEU A 165 -2.47 7.82 -0.82
CA LEU A 165 -3.21 8.57 -1.86
C LEU A 165 -2.43 9.83 -2.23
N TYR A 166 -2.26 10.06 -3.54
CA TYR A 166 -1.41 11.12 -4.07
C TYR A 166 -2.16 12.02 -5.04
N PHE A 167 -2.13 13.32 -4.78
CA PHE A 167 -2.64 14.36 -5.68
C PHE A 167 -1.48 14.92 -6.49
N ILE A 168 -1.50 14.69 -7.79
CA ILE A 168 -0.49 15.19 -8.72
C ILE A 168 -1.03 16.41 -9.45
N ASN A 169 -0.28 17.52 -9.38
CA ASN A 169 -0.65 18.78 -10.00
C ASN A 169 -2.11 19.20 -9.70
N PRO A 170 -2.51 19.22 -8.40
CA PRO A 170 -3.93 19.36 -8.01
C PRO A 170 -4.57 20.64 -8.50
N LEU A 171 -3.83 21.74 -8.61
CA LEU A 171 -4.32 23.03 -9.10
C LEU A 171 -4.15 23.19 -10.62
N GLY A 172 -3.40 22.30 -11.28
CA GLY A 172 -3.15 22.37 -12.72
C GLY A 172 -2.14 23.45 -13.12
N GLU A 173 -1.24 23.85 -12.21
CA GLU A 173 -0.25 24.92 -12.42
C GLU A 173 0.93 24.50 -13.29
N ASP A 174 1.28 23.22 -13.28
CA ASP A 174 2.34 22.67 -14.11
C ASP A 174 1.77 22.12 -15.42
N PRO A 175 2.00 22.80 -16.58
CA PRO A 175 1.46 22.36 -17.86
C PRO A 175 2.08 21.05 -18.38
N ASN A 176 3.22 20.62 -17.81
CA ASN A 176 3.91 19.40 -18.20
C ASN A 176 3.47 18.17 -17.38
N LYS A 177 2.63 18.35 -16.35
CA LYS A 177 2.14 17.27 -15.53
C LYS A 177 0.62 17.13 -15.65
N PRO A 178 0.11 15.91 -15.79
CA PRO A 178 -1.33 15.68 -15.75
C PRO A 178 -1.88 16.02 -14.37
N LYS A 179 -3.12 16.49 -14.32
CA LYS A 179 -3.89 16.58 -13.09
C LYS A 179 -4.50 15.22 -12.81
N GLN A 180 -3.99 14.52 -11.77
CA GLN A 180 -4.41 13.16 -11.47
C GLN A 180 -4.35 12.84 -9.98
N ILE A 181 -5.10 11.81 -9.59
CA ILE A 181 -5.04 11.17 -8.27
C ILE A 181 -4.71 9.70 -8.51
N TRP A 182 -3.82 9.14 -7.70
CA TRP A 182 -3.51 7.72 -7.72
C TRP A 182 -3.20 7.21 -6.31
N THR A 183 -3.25 5.89 -6.12
CA THR A 183 -3.04 5.26 -4.83
C THR A 183 -1.86 4.28 -4.89
N GLN A 184 -1.14 4.18 -3.77
CA GLN A 184 -0.10 3.20 -3.53
C GLN A 184 -0.27 2.67 -2.11
N GLY A 185 -0.74 1.43 -1.98
CA GLY A 185 -1.05 0.83 -0.68
C GLY A 185 0.10 0.08 -0.02
N GLU A 186 1.16 -0.26 -0.77
CA GLU A 186 2.30 -1.02 -0.24
C GLU A 186 3.22 -0.19 0.67
N PRO A 187 3.71 -0.80 1.78
CA PRO A 187 3.28 -2.09 2.33
C PRO A 187 2.01 -1.99 3.17
N GLU A 188 1.72 -0.88 3.84
CA GLU A 188 0.62 -0.64 4.78
C GLU A 188 0.20 0.83 4.73
N SER A 189 -0.13 1.32 3.52
CA SER A 189 -0.52 2.71 3.28
C SER A 189 -1.96 2.88 2.79
N SER A 190 -2.74 1.79 2.72
CA SER A 190 -4.16 1.86 2.39
C SER A 190 -4.95 2.61 3.47
N SER A 191 -4.57 2.43 4.72
CA SER A 191 -5.16 3.11 5.88
C SER A 191 -4.93 4.63 5.92
N CYS A 192 -4.12 5.19 5.01
CA CYS A 192 -3.97 6.63 4.85
C CYS A 192 -5.12 7.29 4.09
N TRP A 193 -6.02 6.51 3.43
CA TRP A 193 -7.10 7.07 2.66
C TRP A 193 -8.46 6.38 2.84
N PHE A 194 -8.51 5.17 3.44
CA PHE A 194 -9.77 4.55 3.90
C PHE A 194 -9.52 3.68 5.13
N PRO A 195 -10.51 3.54 6.02
CA PRO A 195 -10.38 2.70 7.21
C PRO A 195 -10.37 1.23 6.80
N THR A 196 -9.42 0.44 7.31
CA THR A 196 -9.23 -0.96 6.94
C THR A 196 -8.43 -1.71 8.01
N ILE A 197 -8.27 -3.02 7.86
CA ILE A 197 -7.18 -3.76 8.49
C ILE A 197 -6.03 -3.76 7.47
N ASP A 198 -5.04 -2.90 7.69
CA ASP A 198 -3.95 -2.64 6.73
C ASP A 198 -2.81 -3.63 6.92
N SER A 199 -3.13 -4.91 6.77
CA SER A 199 -2.18 -6.02 6.91
C SER A 199 -2.10 -6.80 5.60
N PRO A 200 -0.90 -7.12 5.08
CA PRO A 200 -0.73 -7.81 3.79
C PRO A 200 -1.38 -9.20 3.72
N ASN A 201 -1.68 -9.81 4.86
CA ASN A 201 -2.36 -11.11 4.95
C ASN A 201 -3.89 -10.99 5.08
N GLU A 202 -4.44 -9.76 5.18
CA GLU A 202 -5.88 -9.53 5.16
C GLU A 202 -6.43 -9.62 3.73
N LYS A 203 -7.49 -10.39 3.54
CA LYS A 203 -8.12 -10.58 2.24
C LYS A 203 -9.58 -10.20 2.33
N THR A 204 -9.97 -9.18 1.61
CA THR A 204 -11.34 -8.67 1.58
C THR A 204 -11.84 -8.53 0.14
N THR A 205 -13.14 -8.70 -0.06
CA THR A 205 -13.78 -8.28 -1.30
C THR A 205 -14.09 -6.79 -1.26
N GLN A 206 -14.11 -6.11 -2.41
CA GLN A 206 -14.27 -4.67 -2.46
C GLN A 206 -15.31 -4.21 -3.47
N GLU A 207 -16.03 -3.17 -3.09
CA GLU A 207 -16.88 -2.34 -3.96
C GLU A 207 -16.48 -0.88 -3.74
N ILE A 208 -16.22 -0.13 -4.80
CA ILE A 208 -15.88 1.28 -4.69
C ILE A 208 -16.72 2.13 -5.64
N SER A 209 -17.34 3.17 -5.09
CA SER A 209 -18.02 4.24 -5.83
C SER A 209 -17.12 5.46 -5.83
N ILE A 210 -16.69 5.89 -7.01
CA ILE A 210 -15.78 7.03 -7.18
C ILE A 210 -16.52 8.17 -7.88
N THR A 211 -16.75 9.27 -7.16
CA THR A 211 -17.37 10.46 -7.72
C THR A 211 -16.33 11.47 -8.15
N VAL A 212 -16.33 11.82 -9.44
CA VAL A 212 -15.40 12.77 -10.06
C VAL A 212 -16.12 13.69 -11.04
N GLN A 213 -15.48 14.81 -11.43
CA GLN A 213 -15.95 15.61 -12.56
C GLN A 213 -15.96 14.75 -13.83
N GLU A 214 -16.96 14.92 -14.70
CA GLU A 214 -17.19 14.10 -15.90
C GLU A 214 -15.97 14.02 -16.85
N LYS A 215 -15.11 15.04 -16.85
CA LYS A 215 -13.89 15.09 -17.67
C LYS A 215 -12.82 14.07 -17.27
N TYR A 216 -12.85 13.55 -16.03
CA TYR A 216 -11.85 12.60 -15.53
C TYR A 216 -12.25 11.17 -15.89
N LYS A 217 -11.26 10.32 -16.05
CA LYS A 217 -11.41 8.87 -16.16
C LYS A 217 -11.01 8.23 -14.83
N THR A 218 -11.78 7.26 -14.37
CA THR A 218 -11.48 6.48 -13.18
C THR A 218 -10.96 5.10 -13.58
N LEU A 219 -10.13 4.54 -12.73
CA LEU A 219 -9.63 3.17 -12.83
C LEU A 219 -9.51 2.59 -11.43
N SER A 220 -9.93 1.36 -11.25
CA SER A 220 -9.79 0.60 -10.02
C SER A 220 -9.42 -0.85 -10.35
N ASN A 221 -9.04 -1.63 -9.33
CA ASN A 221 -8.68 -3.05 -9.50
C ASN A 221 -9.86 -3.95 -9.85
N GLY A 222 -11.08 -3.48 -9.63
CA GLY A 222 -12.30 -4.20 -9.95
C GLY A 222 -12.74 -4.05 -11.40
N LYS A 223 -13.89 -4.65 -11.71
CA LYS A 223 -14.58 -4.48 -12.97
C LYS A 223 -15.59 -3.35 -12.83
N LEU A 224 -15.54 -2.35 -13.74
CA LEU A 224 -16.55 -1.31 -13.80
C LEU A 224 -17.94 -1.94 -14.02
N GLN A 225 -18.85 -1.74 -13.08
CA GLN A 225 -20.21 -2.25 -13.12
C GLN A 225 -21.13 -1.27 -13.83
N PHE A 226 -21.09 -0.01 -13.45
CA PHE A 226 -21.87 1.05 -14.08
C PHE A 226 -21.25 2.44 -13.83
N SER A 227 -21.71 3.40 -14.62
CA SER A 227 -21.32 4.79 -14.53
C SER A 227 -22.61 5.64 -14.62
N THR A 228 -22.79 6.55 -13.68
CA THR A 228 -23.97 7.43 -13.59
C THR A 228 -23.54 8.89 -13.62
N VAL A 229 -24.12 9.65 -14.54
CA VAL A 229 -23.98 11.11 -14.56
C VAL A 229 -24.92 11.72 -13.52
N ASN A 230 -24.40 12.58 -12.64
CA ASN A 230 -25.13 13.08 -11.48
C ASN A 230 -25.92 14.39 -11.78
N GLY A 231 -25.75 15.00 -12.97
CA GLY A 231 -26.44 16.22 -13.37
C GLY A 231 -25.87 17.53 -12.79
N ASP A 232 -24.83 17.44 -11.98
CA ASP A 232 -24.08 18.57 -11.39
C ASP A 232 -22.68 18.76 -12.00
N GLY A 233 -22.41 18.13 -13.15
CA GLY A 233 -21.11 18.10 -13.80
C GLY A 233 -20.17 17.04 -13.26
N THR A 234 -20.67 16.15 -12.38
CA THR A 234 -19.96 14.99 -11.87
C THR A 234 -20.59 13.69 -12.37
N ARG A 235 -19.83 12.61 -12.29
CA ARG A 235 -20.32 11.25 -12.45
C ARG A 235 -19.75 10.36 -11.36
N THR A 236 -20.46 9.29 -11.08
CA THR A 236 -20.05 8.23 -10.16
C THR A 236 -19.83 6.95 -10.95
N ASP A 237 -18.64 6.40 -10.83
CA ASP A 237 -18.24 5.12 -11.40
C ASP A 237 -18.16 4.07 -10.26
N VAL A 238 -18.78 2.89 -10.48
CA VAL A 238 -18.85 1.82 -9.48
C VAL A 238 -18.24 0.54 -10.04
#